data_135b6bb305e01ce804ee1ff9042c61a7
#
_entry.id   135b6bb305e01ce804ee1ff9042c61a7
#
_cell.length_a   1.000
_cell.length_b   1.000
_cell.length_c   1.000
_cell.angle_alpha   90.00
_cell.angle_beta   90.00
_cell.angle_gamma   90.00
#
_symmetry.space_group_name_H-M   'P 1'
#
loop_
_entity.id
_entity.type
_entity.pdbx_description
1 polymer ?
#
loop_
_entity_poly.entity_id
_entity_poly.type
_entity_poly.pdbx_seq_one_letter_code
_entity_poly.pdbx_strand_id
1 'polypeptide(L)'
;MKKRKFAKAFAALALAAALMLGGCADNTQSATSDTSQGSNVSTSASSEDVPTAPEANELTSLEVVRLMGNGINLGNTLEAYNHSGYVSGADPSTMEMGWGQPYTTAEMMVSMKNAGFDTIRIPIAWTNGMNFESGDYTIDERLMARVEQVVNYALDADMYVIINEHWDGGWWGMFGSADEAVREQAMEMYKSMWEQIGERFKDYSYKLIFESGNEEIGDRLNDKEITGSKGVLTQDECYEMAHTINSEFVKLIRAQGGKNADRFLLIAGYNTDITMTCDERYKMPEDTAEDKLLLSVHYYTPWDYCGTDGVNNWGSPSDYEEQNGLFEKLSKFSEQGYGVVIGEYAVMLSNGRIKESAQTFYDNLLDNCDLYDFCPVLWDCSNFYKRSSDTFADEGIAEMFDQRRYANEADLTTEEVKSNAKTKLEATLEASKDSAISDGEIAPDDSKAIAWIMFQSGDWNIAYSVGDNYDPTNKTMGIKATNVEVTGEGTYTVSLDFTGCGTALGTQFAALAISNGETMFPDYTVSIDKILINNAPYELTGKEYTSSDDGKCTRVNLYNQWVTSVPDKARAADGDLTGCSAQIMPLTSNEAVNTLSITFTYNAP
;
A
#
# COMPACT_ATOMS: atom_id res chain seq x y z
N MET A 1 9.07 30.13 -6.98
CA MET A 1 7.94 30.40 -6.07
C MET A 1 6.75 29.63 -6.61
N LYS A 2 6.33 28.63 -5.93
CA LYS A 2 5.06 27.93 -5.76
C LYS A 2 5.30 26.44 -5.59
N LYS A 3 5.76 26.06 -4.40
CA LYS A 3 5.58 24.72 -3.84
C LYS A 3 4.34 24.83 -2.95
N ARG A 4 3.26 24.20 -3.30
CA ARG A 4 2.14 23.83 -2.41
C ARG A 4 1.14 23.01 -3.21
N LYS A 5 1.12 21.69 -2.92
CA LYS A 5 -0.07 20.87 -2.82
C LYS A 5 0.27 19.37 -2.97
N PHE A 6 0.91 18.80 -1.98
CA PHE A 6 0.90 17.35 -1.77
C PHE A 6 0.79 17.09 -0.25
N ALA A 7 -0.34 17.39 0.31
CA ALA A 7 -0.62 17.07 1.71
C ALA A 7 -2.13 17.10 1.95
N LYS A 8 -2.88 16.21 1.34
CA LYS A 8 -4.31 16.00 1.68
C LYS A 8 -4.86 14.64 1.18
N ALA A 9 -4.13 13.55 1.26
CA ALA A 9 -4.68 12.24 0.90
C ALA A 9 -4.61 11.16 1.99
N PHE A 10 -4.01 11.41 3.15
CA PHE A 10 -3.78 10.37 4.14
C PHE A 10 -4.75 10.32 5.34
N ALA A 11 -5.78 11.13 5.38
CA ALA A 11 -6.65 11.24 6.57
C ALA A 11 -7.96 10.45 6.51
N ALA A 12 -8.15 9.51 5.58
CA ALA A 12 -9.46 8.88 5.36
C ALA A 12 -9.58 7.37 5.64
N LEU A 13 -8.54 6.69 6.14
CA LEU A 13 -8.56 5.23 6.22
C LEU A 13 -9.02 4.63 7.57
N ALA A 14 -9.31 5.41 8.58
CA ALA A 14 -9.76 4.90 9.88
C ALA A 14 -11.29 4.73 10.02
N LEU A 15 -12.11 5.04 9.00
CA LEU A 15 -13.57 5.10 9.17
C LEU A 15 -14.40 4.19 8.24
N ALA A 16 -13.81 3.36 7.40
CA ALA A 16 -14.56 2.53 6.43
C ALA A 16 -14.84 1.08 6.86
N ALA A 17 -14.41 0.64 8.04
CA ALA A 17 -14.58 -0.76 8.48
C ALA A 17 -15.87 -1.03 9.29
N ALA A 18 -16.81 -0.10 9.41
CA ALA A 18 -17.93 -0.21 10.36
C ALA A 18 -19.32 -0.49 9.75
N LEU A 19 -19.46 -0.81 8.49
CA LEU A 19 -20.80 -1.07 7.91
C LEU A 19 -20.81 -2.25 6.92
N MET A 20 -20.88 -3.47 7.44
CA MET A 20 -21.61 -4.61 6.83
C MET A 20 -21.93 -5.65 7.91
N LEU A 21 -23.06 -5.45 8.59
CA LEU A 21 -23.73 -6.46 9.43
C LEU A 21 -24.96 -6.98 8.67
N GLY A 22 -25.01 -8.27 8.46
CA GLY A 22 -26.22 -9.00 8.07
C GLY A 22 -25.88 -10.44 7.73
N GLY A 23 -25.98 -11.35 8.61
CA GLY A 23 -27.05 -12.10 9.17
C GLY A 23 -27.13 -13.51 8.65
N CYS A 24 -27.10 -14.48 9.52
CA CYS A 24 -27.94 -15.68 9.74
C CYS A 24 -27.10 -16.84 10.27
N ALA A 25 -27.23 -17.18 11.48
CA ALA A 25 -28.09 -18.06 12.26
C ALA A 25 -27.93 -19.58 12.01
N ASP A 26 -27.50 -20.22 13.13
CA ASP A 26 -27.85 -21.56 13.61
C ASP A 26 -27.65 -22.83 12.75
N ASN A 27 -26.83 -23.74 13.24
CA ASN A 27 -27.36 -24.99 13.78
C ASN A 27 -26.33 -25.78 14.61
N THR A 28 -26.76 -26.06 15.85
CA THR A 28 -26.18 -26.98 16.81
C THR A 28 -26.32 -28.42 16.37
N GLN A 29 -25.29 -29.25 16.58
CA GLN A 29 -25.50 -30.57 17.20
C GLN A 29 -24.19 -31.19 17.72
N SER A 30 -24.35 -31.79 18.87
CA SER A 30 -23.41 -32.32 19.84
C SER A 30 -22.97 -33.78 19.58
N ALA A 31 -21.85 -34.11 20.27
CA ALA A 31 -21.45 -35.38 20.87
C ALA A 31 -20.89 -36.45 19.90
N THR A 32 -19.86 -37.17 20.22
CA THR A 32 -19.51 -37.97 21.41
C THR A 32 -18.07 -38.43 21.33
N SER A 33 -17.48 -38.57 22.51
CA SER A 33 -16.19 -39.21 22.82
C SER A 33 -16.06 -40.63 22.28
N ASP A 34 -14.84 -41.02 21.84
CA ASP A 34 -14.37 -42.37 22.17
C ASP A 34 -12.82 -42.43 22.26
N THR A 35 -12.40 -42.97 23.36
CA THR A 35 -11.03 -43.30 23.77
C THR A 35 -10.58 -44.61 23.12
N SER A 36 -9.32 -44.66 22.61
CA SER A 36 -8.59 -45.94 22.62
C SER A 36 -7.07 -45.72 22.64
N GLN A 37 -6.51 -46.50 23.53
CA GLN A 37 -5.14 -46.63 24.00
C GLN A 37 -4.10 -47.00 22.96
N GLY A 38 -2.90 -46.62 23.33
CA GLY A 38 -1.60 -46.80 22.80
C GLY A 38 -1.13 -48.16 22.29
N SER A 39 -0.02 -48.08 21.59
CA SER A 39 1.03 -49.07 21.63
C SER A 39 2.37 -48.44 21.26
N ASN A 40 3.30 -48.48 22.21
CA ASN A 40 4.72 -48.19 22.01
C ASN A 40 5.34 -49.23 21.07
N VAL A 41 5.97 -48.76 20.00
CA VAL A 41 7.00 -49.54 19.32
C VAL A 41 8.27 -48.70 19.30
N SER A 42 9.21 -49.12 20.13
CA SER A 42 10.59 -48.64 20.12
C SER A 42 11.32 -49.27 18.95
N THR A 43 11.76 -48.50 17.98
CA THR A 43 12.81 -48.89 17.04
C THR A 43 13.94 -47.89 17.13
N SER A 44 15.06 -48.35 17.66
CA SER A 44 16.34 -47.66 17.61
C SER A 44 16.83 -47.60 16.17
N ALA A 45 16.79 -46.42 15.56
CA ALA A 45 17.52 -46.11 14.35
C ALA A 45 18.72 -45.23 14.71
N SER A 46 19.86 -45.58 14.13
CA SER A 46 21.14 -44.91 14.24
C SER A 46 21.02 -43.44 13.85
N SER A 47 21.54 -42.56 14.69
CA SER A 47 21.71 -41.12 14.38
C SER A 47 22.68 -40.97 13.22
N GLU A 48 22.17 -40.72 12.02
CA GLU A 48 22.92 -39.98 11.02
C GLU A 48 22.89 -38.52 11.50
N ASP A 49 24.04 -37.84 11.47
CA ASP A 49 24.18 -36.44 11.81
C ASP A 49 23.29 -35.61 10.84
N VAL A 50 22.10 -35.28 11.27
CA VAL A 50 21.30 -34.21 10.67
C VAL A 50 22.08 -32.92 11.00
N PRO A 51 22.47 -32.11 10.01
CA PRO A 51 23.08 -30.82 10.29
C PRO A 51 22.17 -30.07 11.25
N THR A 52 22.66 -29.77 12.43
CA THR A 52 21.94 -28.85 13.35
C THR A 52 21.83 -27.53 12.64
N ALA A 53 20.59 -27.02 12.52
CA ALA A 53 20.37 -25.65 12.02
C ALA A 53 21.31 -24.70 12.79
N PRO A 54 21.94 -23.72 12.11
CA PRO A 54 22.87 -22.81 12.77
C PRO A 54 22.16 -22.14 13.95
N GLU A 55 22.87 -22.01 15.08
CA GLU A 55 22.32 -21.23 16.19
C GLU A 55 22.16 -19.78 15.72
N ALA A 56 21.03 -19.16 16.06
CA ALA A 56 20.65 -17.85 15.49
C ALA A 56 21.62 -16.71 15.81
N ASN A 57 22.47 -16.84 16.82
CA ASN A 57 23.57 -15.92 17.09
C ASN A 57 24.73 -16.01 16.06
N GLU A 58 24.74 -17.02 15.21
CA GLU A 58 25.71 -17.19 14.12
C GLU A 58 25.21 -16.61 12.79
N LEU A 59 23.91 -16.27 12.69
CA LEU A 59 23.30 -15.71 11.47
C LEU A 59 23.52 -14.20 11.38
N THR A 60 23.83 -13.74 10.17
CA THR A 60 23.75 -12.31 9.81
C THR A 60 22.30 -11.90 9.51
N SER A 61 22.06 -10.58 9.46
CA SER A 61 20.77 -10.03 9.06
C SER A 61 20.36 -10.42 7.63
N LEU A 62 21.33 -10.56 6.72
CA LEU A 62 21.10 -11.01 5.34
C LEU A 62 20.74 -12.51 5.27
N GLU A 63 21.28 -13.33 6.15
CA GLU A 63 20.96 -14.75 6.20
C GLU A 63 19.60 -15.00 6.81
N VAL A 64 19.23 -14.27 7.88
CA VAL A 64 17.95 -14.48 8.56
C VAL A 64 16.77 -14.12 7.67
N VAL A 65 16.83 -13.06 6.85
CA VAL A 65 15.71 -12.67 5.97
C VAL A 65 15.41 -13.73 4.91
N ARG A 66 16.40 -14.51 4.47
CA ARG A 66 16.19 -15.66 3.59
C ARG A 66 15.45 -16.77 4.29
N LEU A 67 15.81 -17.06 5.55
CA LEU A 67 15.15 -18.07 6.36
C LEU A 67 13.74 -17.67 6.81
N MET A 68 13.46 -16.37 6.83
CA MET A 68 12.12 -15.84 7.09
C MET A 68 11.13 -16.13 5.95
N GLY A 69 11.61 -16.45 4.75
CA GLY A 69 10.80 -16.96 3.64
C GLY A 69 9.61 -16.06 3.25
N ASN A 70 8.43 -16.66 3.11
CA ASN A 70 7.18 -15.93 2.92
C ASN A 70 6.58 -15.52 4.26
N GLY A 71 6.17 -14.26 4.38
CA GLY A 71 5.51 -13.75 5.58
C GLY A 71 4.04 -13.40 5.35
N ILE A 72 3.28 -13.37 6.44
CA ILE A 72 1.91 -12.89 6.50
C ILE A 72 1.70 -12.05 7.77
N ASN A 73 0.89 -11.00 7.68
CA ASN A 73 0.45 -10.24 8.85
C ASN A 73 -0.78 -10.88 9.50
N LEU A 74 -0.81 -10.92 10.83
CA LEU A 74 -2.01 -11.19 11.61
C LEU A 74 -2.83 -9.88 11.71
N GLY A 75 -3.18 -9.29 10.57
CA GLY A 75 -3.77 -7.96 10.48
C GLY A 75 -5.19 -7.85 11.02
N ASN A 76 -5.55 -6.66 11.47
CA ASN A 76 -6.83 -6.32 12.10
C ASN A 76 -7.15 -7.16 13.35
N THR A 77 -6.14 -7.57 14.10
CA THR A 77 -6.27 -8.49 15.24
C THR A 77 -5.81 -7.81 16.54
N LEU A 78 -4.57 -7.96 16.96
CA LEU A 78 -4.11 -7.39 18.24
C LEU A 78 -3.87 -5.88 18.19
N GLU A 79 -3.83 -5.28 17.01
CA GLU A 79 -3.85 -3.84 16.78
C GLU A 79 -5.27 -3.24 16.69
N ALA A 80 -6.32 -4.05 16.84
CA ALA A 80 -7.71 -3.56 16.85
C ALA A 80 -7.92 -2.60 18.03
N TYR A 81 -7.77 -1.29 17.76
CA TYR A 81 -7.74 -0.25 18.76
C TYR A 81 -9.09 -0.04 19.43
N ASN A 82 -9.11 -0.15 20.76
CA ASN A 82 -10.27 0.12 21.61
C ASN A 82 -9.89 0.57 23.02
N HIS A 83 -8.96 1.51 23.13
CA HIS A 83 -8.50 2.04 24.40
C HIS A 83 -9.64 2.57 25.28
N SER A 84 -10.62 3.27 24.71
CA SER A 84 -11.80 3.75 25.44
C SER A 84 -12.62 2.62 26.06
N GLY A 85 -12.66 1.47 25.43
CA GLY A 85 -13.25 0.25 25.98
C GLY A 85 -12.47 -0.25 27.19
N TYR A 86 -11.15 -0.27 27.13
CA TYR A 86 -10.28 -0.63 28.25
C TYR A 86 -10.48 0.30 29.46
N VAL A 87 -10.44 1.61 29.24
CA VAL A 87 -10.70 2.61 30.29
C VAL A 87 -12.09 2.44 30.92
N SER A 88 -13.07 1.96 30.14
CA SER A 88 -14.43 1.65 30.61
C SER A 88 -14.54 0.28 31.27
N GLY A 89 -13.45 -0.49 31.39
CA GLY A 89 -13.37 -1.78 32.07
C GLY A 89 -13.52 -3.01 31.18
N ALA A 90 -13.42 -2.88 29.85
CA ALA A 90 -13.36 -4.03 28.95
C ALA A 90 -12.06 -4.83 29.19
N ASP A 91 -12.11 -6.12 28.90
CA ASP A 91 -10.95 -7.00 28.99
C ASP A 91 -10.07 -6.83 27.75
N PRO A 92 -8.82 -6.33 27.85
CA PRO A 92 -7.96 -6.09 26.72
C PRO A 92 -7.55 -7.38 25.98
N SER A 93 -7.59 -8.54 26.64
CA SER A 93 -7.28 -9.83 26.00
C SER A 93 -8.34 -10.29 24.96
N THR A 94 -9.47 -9.59 24.89
CA THR A 94 -10.56 -9.91 23.95
C THR A 94 -10.66 -8.92 22.80
N MET A 95 -9.85 -7.87 22.78
CA MET A 95 -9.94 -6.78 21.81
C MET A 95 -9.52 -7.19 20.39
N GLU A 96 -8.76 -8.28 20.25
CA GLU A 96 -8.34 -8.83 18.96
C GLU A 96 -9.50 -9.13 17.99
N MET A 97 -10.71 -9.29 18.48
CA MET A 97 -11.90 -9.49 17.65
C MET A 97 -12.62 -8.19 17.27
N GLY A 98 -12.13 -7.05 17.75
CA GLY A 98 -12.84 -5.76 17.64
C GLY A 98 -13.05 -5.28 16.19
N TRP A 99 -12.18 -5.68 15.27
CA TRP A 99 -12.27 -5.35 13.84
C TRP A 99 -12.71 -6.53 12.99
N GLY A 100 -13.47 -7.47 13.57
CA GLY A 100 -14.14 -8.54 12.85
C GLY A 100 -13.28 -9.76 12.52
N GLN A 101 -12.11 -9.87 13.09
CA GLN A 101 -11.28 -11.06 12.95
C GLN A 101 -11.68 -12.16 13.94
N PRO A 102 -11.46 -13.44 13.59
CA PRO A 102 -11.68 -14.53 14.54
C PRO A 102 -10.68 -14.48 15.68
N TYR A 103 -11.03 -15.07 16.82
CA TYR A 103 -10.09 -15.30 17.92
C TYR A 103 -8.93 -16.19 17.44
N THR A 104 -7.70 -15.77 17.67
CA THR A 104 -6.51 -16.45 17.18
C THR A 104 -6.24 -17.73 17.95
N THR A 105 -5.97 -18.83 17.25
CA THR A 105 -5.69 -20.15 17.83
C THR A 105 -4.36 -20.71 17.34
N ALA A 106 -3.85 -21.75 18.04
CA ALA A 106 -2.65 -22.45 17.63
C ALA A 106 -2.83 -23.15 16.27
N GLU A 107 -4.03 -23.67 16.01
CA GLU A 107 -4.35 -24.35 14.75
C GLU A 107 -4.25 -23.41 13.55
N MET A 108 -4.65 -22.12 13.72
CA MET A 108 -4.48 -21.11 12.66
C MET A 108 -3.00 -20.90 12.30
N MET A 109 -2.09 -20.86 13.29
CA MET A 109 -0.66 -20.72 13.02
C MET A 109 -0.09 -21.94 12.29
N VAL A 110 -0.46 -23.13 12.71
CA VAL A 110 -0.08 -24.37 12.01
C VAL A 110 -0.63 -24.39 10.58
N SER A 111 -1.86 -23.91 10.38
CA SER A 111 -2.48 -23.85 9.07
C SER A 111 -1.77 -22.84 8.15
N MET A 112 -1.43 -21.64 8.65
CA MET A 112 -0.65 -20.63 7.89
C MET A 112 0.74 -21.16 7.53
N LYS A 113 1.43 -21.86 8.46
CA LYS A 113 2.71 -22.51 8.17
C LYS A 113 2.57 -23.55 7.06
N ASN A 114 1.54 -24.38 7.10
CA ASN A 114 1.28 -25.39 6.07
C ASN A 114 0.89 -24.76 4.72
N ALA A 115 0.30 -23.57 4.74
CA ALA A 115 -0.03 -22.79 3.54
C ALA A 115 1.19 -22.12 2.88
N GLY A 116 2.40 -22.24 3.47
CA GLY A 116 3.63 -21.74 2.88
C GLY A 116 4.16 -20.45 3.50
N PHE A 117 3.65 -20.05 4.67
CA PHE A 117 4.16 -18.87 5.40
C PHE A 117 5.16 -19.29 6.47
N ASP A 118 6.39 -18.80 6.36
CA ASP A 118 7.49 -19.08 7.31
C ASP A 118 7.60 -17.99 8.38
N THR A 119 7.03 -16.81 8.14
CA THR A 119 7.05 -15.64 9.03
C THR A 119 5.64 -15.14 9.28
N ILE A 120 5.36 -14.76 10.53
CA ILE A 120 4.17 -14.01 10.90
C ILE A 120 4.56 -12.68 11.54
N ARG A 121 3.97 -11.58 11.06
CA ARG A 121 4.03 -10.28 11.73
C ARG A 121 2.74 -10.07 12.50
N ILE A 122 2.86 -9.76 13.77
CA ILE A 122 1.77 -9.58 14.72
C ILE A 122 1.74 -8.10 15.13
N PRO A 123 0.94 -7.27 14.45
CA PRO A 123 0.73 -5.89 14.85
C PRO A 123 0.03 -5.80 16.20
N ILE A 124 0.44 -4.86 17.08
CA ILE A 124 -0.13 -4.76 18.42
C ILE A 124 -0.36 -3.29 18.79
N ALA A 125 -1.55 -3.00 19.33
CA ALA A 125 -1.90 -1.73 19.98
C ALA A 125 -1.77 -1.89 21.50
N TRP A 126 -0.61 -1.57 22.04
CA TRP A 126 -0.31 -1.80 23.46
C TRP A 126 -1.10 -0.90 24.40
N THR A 127 -1.53 0.28 23.95
CA THR A 127 -2.37 1.17 24.76
C THR A 127 -3.78 0.64 25.00
N ASN A 128 -4.21 -0.41 24.28
CA ASN A 128 -5.42 -1.17 24.62
C ASN A 128 -5.38 -1.80 26.03
N GLY A 129 -4.21 -1.92 26.61
CA GLY A 129 -4.01 -2.41 27.99
C GLY A 129 -3.22 -1.44 28.87
N MET A 130 -3.26 -0.13 28.60
CA MET A 130 -2.45 0.85 29.31
C MET A 130 -3.30 2.05 29.75
N ASN A 131 -3.13 2.50 30.99
CA ASN A 131 -3.82 3.69 31.51
C ASN A 131 -2.94 4.95 31.35
N PHE A 132 -2.42 5.17 30.14
CA PHE A 132 -1.38 6.15 29.84
C PHE A 132 -1.78 7.61 30.15
N GLU A 133 -3.07 7.96 30.10
CA GLU A 133 -3.57 9.31 30.40
C GLU A 133 -3.35 9.69 31.89
N SER A 134 -3.22 8.69 32.76
CA SER A 134 -2.87 8.91 34.17
C SER A 134 -1.35 9.01 34.43
N GLY A 135 -0.52 8.81 33.39
CA GLY A 135 0.93 8.66 33.51
C GLY A 135 1.38 7.28 33.99
N ASP A 136 0.47 6.30 33.99
CA ASP A 136 0.79 4.89 34.25
C ASP A 136 0.97 4.14 32.93
N TYR A 137 2.21 3.89 32.55
CA TYR A 137 2.59 3.21 31.32
C TYR A 137 2.75 1.70 31.49
N THR A 138 2.17 1.13 32.56
CA THR A 138 2.16 -0.31 32.80
C THR A 138 1.20 -0.99 31.83
N ILE A 139 1.71 -1.96 31.05
CA ILE A 139 0.89 -2.81 30.20
C ILE A 139 0.12 -3.81 31.07
N ASP A 140 -1.20 -3.86 30.91
CA ASP A 140 -2.06 -4.82 31.63
C ASP A 140 -1.60 -6.26 31.34
N GLU A 141 -1.39 -7.03 32.38
CA GLU A 141 -0.91 -8.42 32.28
C GLU A 141 -1.81 -9.31 31.42
N ARG A 142 -3.10 -9.01 31.32
CA ARG A 142 -4.03 -9.77 30.46
C ARG A 142 -3.73 -9.57 28.98
N LEU A 143 -3.37 -8.34 28.56
CA LEU A 143 -2.93 -8.09 27.19
C LEU A 143 -1.56 -8.72 26.94
N MET A 144 -0.59 -8.49 27.83
CA MET A 144 0.75 -9.05 27.71
C MET A 144 0.71 -10.58 27.62
N ALA A 145 -0.05 -11.26 28.50
CA ALA A 145 -0.20 -12.71 28.47
C ALA A 145 -0.90 -13.21 27.18
N ARG A 146 -1.86 -12.43 26.63
CA ARG A 146 -2.51 -12.79 25.37
C ARG A 146 -1.56 -12.68 24.19
N VAL A 147 -0.79 -11.60 24.10
CA VAL A 147 0.26 -11.44 23.08
C VAL A 147 1.27 -12.58 23.16
N GLU A 148 1.77 -12.86 24.37
CA GLU A 148 2.70 -13.98 24.60
C GLU A 148 2.13 -15.33 24.15
N GLN A 149 0.86 -15.57 24.42
CA GLN A 149 0.18 -16.80 23.97
C GLN A 149 0.16 -16.92 22.46
N VAL A 150 -0.16 -15.82 21.72
CA VAL A 150 -0.19 -15.81 20.26
C VAL A 150 1.23 -15.96 19.68
N VAL A 151 2.23 -15.32 20.27
CA VAL A 151 3.65 -15.49 19.93
C VAL A 151 4.07 -16.95 20.09
N ASN A 152 3.68 -17.59 21.20
CA ASN A 152 4.00 -18.99 21.43
C ASN A 152 3.34 -19.91 20.39
N TYR A 153 2.09 -19.68 19.99
CA TYR A 153 1.44 -20.46 18.94
C TYR A 153 2.23 -20.44 17.63
N ALA A 154 2.76 -19.27 17.24
CA ALA A 154 3.54 -19.11 16.03
C ALA A 154 4.94 -19.76 16.14
N LEU A 155 5.62 -19.58 17.28
CA LEU A 155 6.92 -20.23 17.53
C LEU A 155 6.80 -21.75 17.59
N ASP A 156 5.73 -22.29 18.20
CA ASP A 156 5.45 -23.71 18.26
C ASP A 156 5.12 -24.30 16.87
N ALA A 157 4.60 -23.48 15.95
CA ALA A 157 4.42 -23.82 14.55
C ALA A 157 5.71 -23.65 13.71
N ASP A 158 6.85 -23.42 14.35
CA ASP A 158 8.17 -23.19 13.73
C ASP A 158 8.24 -22.00 12.78
N MET A 159 7.49 -20.93 13.07
CA MET A 159 7.52 -19.68 12.31
C MET A 159 8.52 -18.66 12.92
N TYR A 160 9.05 -17.76 12.08
CA TYR A 160 9.60 -16.50 12.56
C TYR A 160 8.45 -15.58 12.96
N VAL A 161 8.64 -14.80 14.01
CA VAL A 161 7.61 -13.95 14.58
C VAL A 161 8.13 -12.52 14.70
N ILE A 162 7.40 -11.55 14.14
CA ILE A 162 7.67 -10.13 14.30
C ILE A 162 6.57 -9.55 15.19
N ILE A 163 6.94 -8.85 16.25
CA ILE A 163 6.02 -8.05 17.07
C ILE A 163 6.47 -6.60 17.06
N ASN A 164 5.51 -5.68 17.07
CA ASN A 164 5.78 -4.25 17.02
C ASN A 164 4.93 -3.45 18.00
N GLU A 165 5.14 -2.16 17.99
CA GLU A 165 4.19 -1.14 18.35
C GLU A 165 3.62 -0.58 17.04
N HIS A 166 2.30 -0.78 16.83
CA HIS A 166 1.61 -0.44 15.58
C HIS A 166 0.89 0.91 15.69
N TRP A 167 0.00 1.23 14.73
CA TRP A 167 -0.91 2.35 14.92
C TRP A 167 -1.76 2.11 16.18
N ASP A 168 -1.65 2.99 17.13
CA ASP A 168 -2.18 2.79 18.46
C ASP A 168 -2.85 4.09 18.95
N GLY A 169 -3.93 4.45 18.26
CA GLY A 169 -4.79 5.58 18.61
C GLY A 169 -4.19 6.96 18.39
N GLY A 170 -3.01 7.06 17.74
CA GLY A 170 -2.42 8.34 17.37
C GLY A 170 -1.62 9.04 18.46
N TRP A 171 -1.25 8.37 19.55
CA TRP A 171 -0.37 8.95 20.59
C TRP A 171 1.02 9.34 20.03
N TRP A 172 1.44 8.73 18.93
CA TRP A 172 2.66 9.08 18.21
C TRP A 172 2.77 10.56 17.87
N GLY A 173 1.64 11.25 17.64
CA GLY A 173 1.59 12.70 17.42
C GLY A 173 2.12 13.54 18.59
N MET A 174 2.29 12.96 19.78
CA MET A 174 2.91 13.64 20.91
C MET A 174 4.38 13.97 20.67
N PHE A 175 5.09 13.19 19.85
CA PHE A 175 6.48 13.49 19.48
C PHE A 175 6.62 14.78 18.66
N GLY A 176 5.59 15.20 17.95
CA GLY A 176 5.56 16.45 17.19
C GLY A 176 5.10 17.67 18.00
N SER A 177 4.70 17.50 19.26
CA SER A 177 4.16 18.59 20.07
C SER A 177 5.09 19.81 20.16
N ALA A 178 4.52 21.02 20.18
CA ALA A 178 5.25 22.24 20.48
C ALA A 178 5.74 22.28 21.93
N ASP A 179 5.11 21.54 22.82
CA ASP A 179 5.48 21.42 24.23
C ASP A 179 6.53 20.31 24.41
N GLU A 180 7.72 20.69 24.84
CA GLU A 180 8.82 19.76 25.08
C GLU A 180 8.47 18.67 26.12
N ALA A 181 7.71 19.03 27.17
CA ALA A 181 7.29 18.06 28.18
C ALA A 181 6.38 16.97 27.60
N VAL A 182 5.57 17.28 26.59
CA VAL A 182 4.74 16.29 25.87
C VAL A 182 5.61 15.36 25.04
N ARG A 183 6.65 15.89 24.37
CA ARG A 183 7.62 15.05 23.63
C ARG A 183 8.41 14.12 24.52
N GLU A 184 8.87 14.64 25.69
CA GLU A 184 9.53 13.83 26.72
C GLU A 184 8.62 12.72 27.23
N GLN A 185 7.35 13.04 27.49
CA GLN A 185 6.34 12.05 27.89
C GLN A 185 6.11 10.97 26.82
N ALA A 186 6.08 11.33 25.55
CA ALA A 186 5.98 10.36 24.45
C ALA A 186 7.16 9.36 24.46
N MET A 187 8.37 9.87 24.63
CA MET A 187 9.58 9.03 24.71
C MET A 187 9.59 8.18 25.98
N GLU A 188 9.14 8.69 27.11
CA GLU A 188 9.02 7.92 28.35
C GLU A 188 8.03 6.76 28.19
N MET A 189 6.86 7.02 27.59
CA MET A 189 5.85 6.02 27.30
C MET A 189 6.39 4.94 26.34
N TYR A 190 7.01 5.33 25.23
CA TYR A 190 7.61 4.43 24.28
C TYR A 190 8.67 3.50 24.92
N LYS A 191 9.56 4.08 25.72
CA LYS A 191 10.60 3.32 26.42
C LYS A 191 10.02 2.38 27.45
N SER A 192 9.01 2.84 28.23
CA SER A 192 8.34 1.98 29.20
C SER A 192 7.67 0.76 28.56
N MET A 193 7.04 0.92 27.37
CA MET A 193 6.49 -0.21 26.63
C MET A 193 7.58 -1.21 26.26
N TRP A 194 8.65 -0.76 25.61
CA TRP A 194 9.72 -1.66 25.17
C TRP A 194 10.54 -2.25 26.31
N GLU A 195 10.64 -1.57 27.46
CA GLU A 195 11.22 -2.15 28.68
C GLU A 195 10.43 -3.38 29.16
N GLN A 196 9.10 -3.27 29.19
CA GLN A 196 8.21 -4.36 29.62
C GLN A 196 8.18 -5.50 28.59
N ILE A 197 8.06 -5.17 27.28
CA ILE A 197 8.05 -6.15 26.20
C ILE A 197 9.38 -6.90 26.17
N GLY A 198 10.48 -6.17 26.16
CA GLY A 198 11.80 -6.79 26.07
C GLY A 198 12.14 -7.66 27.29
N GLU A 199 11.75 -7.27 28.50
CA GLU A 199 11.93 -8.11 29.69
C GLU A 199 11.05 -9.37 29.65
N ARG A 200 9.77 -9.25 29.18
CA ARG A 200 8.87 -10.41 29.04
C ARG A 200 9.43 -11.47 28.10
N PHE A 201 9.99 -11.04 26.98
CA PHE A 201 10.45 -11.92 25.91
C PHE A 201 11.99 -12.13 25.88
N LYS A 202 12.69 -11.72 26.92
CA LYS A 202 14.15 -11.71 27.01
C LYS A 202 14.84 -13.04 26.67
N ASP A 203 14.23 -14.14 27.09
CA ASP A 203 14.80 -15.49 26.94
C ASP A 203 14.16 -16.28 25.76
N TYR A 204 13.29 -15.62 24.99
CA TYR A 204 12.63 -16.23 23.84
C TYR A 204 13.60 -16.49 22.70
N SER A 205 13.24 -17.44 21.82
CA SER A 205 13.99 -17.79 20.61
C SER A 205 14.34 -16.56 19.79
N TYR A 206 15.45 -16.63 19.07
CA TYR A 206 15.85 -15.61 18.07
C TYR A 206 14.90 -15.53 16.85
N LYS A 207 14.00 -16.52 16.69
CA LYS A 207 12.91 -16.41 15.74
C LYS A 207 11.90 -15.32 16.11
N LEU A 208 11.89 -14.82 17.36
CA LEU A 208 11.11 -13.66 17.75
C LEU A 208 11.94 -12.38 17.51
N ILE A 209 11.46 -11.54 16.62
CA ILE A 209 12.06 -10.29 16.16
C ILE A 209 11.22 -9.14 16.70
N PHE A 210 11.86 -8.09 17.21
CA PHE A 210 11.18 -6.87 17.65
C PHE A 210 11.29 -5.80 16.58
N GLU A 211 10.16 -5.19 16.20
CA GLU A 211 10.09 -4.10 15.24
C GLU A 211 9.83 -2.78 15.97
N SER A 212 10.67 -1.77 15.74
CA SER A 212 10.72 -0.52 16.52
C SER A 212 9.42 0.30 16.48
N GLY A 213 8.62 0.16 15.46
CA GLY A 213 7.36 0.85 15.26
C GLY A 213 6.79 0.51 13.88
N ASN A 214 5.80 1.27 13.46
CA ASN A 214 5.11 1.09 12.20
C ASN A 214 5.22 2.37 11.33
N GLU A 215 4.24 2.66 10.50
CA GLU A 215 4.13 3.82 9.60
C GLU A 215 4.14 5.17 10.33
N GLU A 216 4.01 5.17 11.65
CA GLU A 216 3.98 6.37 12.49
C GLU A 216 5.35 7.02 12.63
N ILE A 217 6.46 6.26 12.45
CA ILE A 217 7.82 6.81 12.55
C ILE A 217 8.16 7.59 11.27
N GLY A 218 7.81 8.88 11.27
CA GLY A 218 8.01 9.79 10.15
C GLY A 218 7.13 11.03 10.22
N ASP A 219 6.43 11.38 9.14
CA ASP A 219 5.57 12.58 9.07
C ASP A 219 4.39 12.49 10.07
N ARG A 220 3.95 11.29 10.43
CA ARG A 220 2.86 11.05 11.38
C ARG A 220 3.23 11.37 12.82
N LEU A 221 4.49 11.59 13.14
CA LEU A 221 4.92 12.19 14.40
C LEU A 221 4.33 13.59 14.61
N ASN A 222 3.79 14.22 13.55
CA ASN A 222 3.05 15.48 13.58
C ASN A 222 1.52 15.31 13.62
N ASP A 223 1.00 14.11 13.73
CA ASP A 223 -0.43 13.87 13.84
C ASP A 223 -0.99 14.51 15.12
N LYS A 224 -2.26 14.89 15.09
CA LYS A 224 -2.89 15.67 16.17
C LYS A 224 -3.92 14.90 16.99
N GLU A 225 -4.03 13.60 16.79
CA GLU A 225 -5.19 12.81 17.24
C GLU A 225 -5.35 12.76 18.76
N ILE A 226 -4.26 12.58 19.53
CA ILE A 226 -4.33 12.53 21.00
C ILE A 226 -4.15 13.90 21.63
N THR A 227 -3.19 14.69 21.15
CA THR A 227 -2.89 15.98 21.77
C THR A 227 -3.90 17.08 21.41
N GLY A 228 -4.76 16.85 20.41
CA GLY A 228 -5.73 17.80 19.90
C GLY A 228 -5.11 18.96 19.13
N SER A 229 -3.79 19.06 19.05
CA SER A 229 -3.05 20.04 18.26
C SER A 229 -2.14 19.34 17.25
N LYS A 230 -1.99 19.97 16.06
CA LYS A 230 -1.06 19.46 15.05
C LYS A 230 0.37 19.65 15.53
N GLY A 231 1.23 18.65 15.26
CA GLY A 231 2.66 18.76 15.51
C GLY A 231 3.32 19.90 14.72
N VAL A 232 4.47 20.35 15.20
CA VAL A 232 5.19 21.54 14.70
C VAL A 232 6.55 21.21 14.08
N LEU A 233 6.96 19.93 14.06
CA LEU A 233 8.24 19.53 13.48
C LEU A 233 8.26 19.81 11.97
N THR A 234 9.38 20.30 11.50
CA THR A 234 9.71 20.30 10.06
C THR A 234 9.97 18.86 9.61
N GLN A 235 9.98 18.63 8.31
CA GLN A 235 10.30 17.30 7.79
C GLN A 235 11.71 16.84 8.20
N ASP A 236 12.70 17.72 8.20
CA ASP A 236 14.05 17.40 8.66
C ASP A 236 14.06 17.00 10.14
N GLU A 237 13.32 17.73 10.99
CA GLU A 237 13.15 17.38 12.42
C GLU A 237 12.39 16.06 12.61
N CYS A 238 11.46 15.71 11.72
CA CYS A 238 10.82 14.38 11.72
C CYS A 238 11.83 13.27 11.41
N TYR A 239 12.76 13.47 10.45
CA TYR A 239 13.84 12.51 10.19
C TYR A 239 14.77 12.35 11.40
N GLU A 240 15.13 13.45 12.07
CA GLU A 240 15.95 13.42 13.29
C GLU A 240 15.23 12.72 14.44
N MET A 241 13.93 12.96 14.61
CA MET A 241 13.13 12.31 15.65
C MET A 241 12.96 10.81 15.35
N ALA A 242 12.69 10.43 14.11
CA ALA A 242 12.63 9.03 13.69
C ALA A 242 13.94 8.29 13.99
N HIS A 243 15.08 8.90 13.67
CA HIS A 243 16.38 8.35 14.03
C HIS A 243 16.59 8.24 15.54
N THR A 244 16.13 9.22 16.32
CA THR A 244 16.21 9.22 17.78
C THR A 244 15.38 8.08 18.37
N ILE A 245 14.14 7.89 17.92
CA ILE A 245 13.24 6.81 18.37
C ILE A 245 13.87 5.45 18.09
N ASN A 246 14.33 5.22 16.86
CA ASN A 246 14.97 3.97 16.45
C ASN A 246 16.26 3.70 17.25
N SER A 247 17.06 4.73 17.52
CA SER A 247 18.30 4.62 18.29
C SER A 247 18.03 4.29 19.77
N GLU A 248 17.04 4.93 20.39
CA GLU A 248 16.65 4.62 21.77
C GLU A 248 16.07 3.22 21.89
N PHE A 249 15.32 2.74 20.89
CA PHE A 249 14.84 1.37 20.82
C PHE A 249 15.99 0.36 20.85
N VAL A 250 16.94 0.47 19.93
CA VAL A 250 18.10 -0.45 19.86
C VAL A 250 18.87 -0.45 21.18
N LYS A 251 19.23 0.74 21.68
CA LYS A 251 19.96 0.90 22.92
C LYS A 251 19.26 0.28 24.12
N LEU A 252 17.94 0.48 24.21
CA LEU A 252 17.14 -0.04 25.31
C LEU A 252 17.09 -1.57 25.28
N ILE A 253 16.79 -2.17 24.13
CA ILE A 253 16.70 -3.63 24.01
C ILE A 253 18.06 -4.29 24.28
N ARG A 254 19.17 -3.73 23.75
CA ARG A 254 20.52 -4.26 24.01
C ARG A 254 20.89 -4.20 25.48
N ALA A 255 20.53 -3.12 26.19
CA ALA A 255 20.82 -2.94 27.61
C ALA A 255 20.14 -3.97 28.53
N GLN A 256 19.05 -4.59 28.10
CA GLN A 256 18.37 -5.62 28.88
C GLN A 256 19.16 -6.95 28.96
N GLY A 257 20.11 -7.18 28.04
CA GLY A 257 20.95 -8.40 28.05
C GLY A 257 20.13 -9.67 27.75
N GLY A 258 20.64 -10.84 28.18
CA GLY A 258 20.06 -12.12 27.76
C GLY A 258 20.11 -12.26 26.26
N LYS A 259 19.10 -12.89 25.65
CA LYS A 259 19.02 -12.99 24.19
C LYS A 259 18.71 -11.65 23.47
N ASN A 260 18.30 -10.62 24.24
CA ASN A 260 18.12 -9.29 23.67
C ASN A 260 19.45 -8.61 23.31
N ALA A 261 20.57 -9.09 23.85
CA ALA A 261 21.89 -8.55 23.54
C ALA A 261 22.28 -8.72 22.05
N ASP A 262 21.77 -9.77 21.40
CA ASP A 262 22.08 -10.14 20.01
C ASP A 262 20.82 -10.58 19.22
N ARG A 263 19.61 -10.30 19.71
CA ARG A 263 18.35 -10.49 19.01
C ARG A 263 18.31 -9.65 17.74
N PHE A 264 17.73 -10.17 16.67
CA PHE A 264 17.42 -9.37 15.50
C PHE A 264 16.41 -8.28 15.83
N LEU A 265 16.73 -7.04 15.44
CA LEU A 265 15.85 -5.89 15.60
C LEU A 265 15.49 -5.34 14.22
N LEU A 266 14.20 -5.18 13.98
CA LEU A 266 13.64 -4.65 12.75
C LEU A 266 13.36 -3.16 12.93
N ILE A 267 14.03 -2.33 12.16
CA ILE A 267 14.02 -0.88 12.28
C ILE A 267 13.04 -0.31 11.27
N ALA A 268 12.05 0.43 11.74
CA ALA A 268 11.07 1.05 10.85
C ALA A 268 11.74 2.13 9.97
N GLY A 269 11.54 2.05 8.67
CA GLY A 269 11.87 3.09 7.72
C GLY A 269 11.03 4.35 7.95
N TYR A 270 11.42 5.47 7.33
CA TYR A 270 10.66 6.71 7.45
C TYR A 270 9.28 6.57 6.77
N ASN A 271 8.19 6.69 7.54
CA ASN A 271 6.82 6.32 7.15
C ASN A 271 6.70 4.87 6.61
N THR A 272 7.71 4.03 6.81
CA THR A 272 7.91 2.76 6.11
C THR A 272 7.85 2.88 4.56
N ASP A 273 7.89 4.08 4.02
CA ASP A 273 7.90 4.38 2.59
C ASP A 273 9.29 4.17 1.99
N ILE A 274 9.38 3.43 0.88
CA ILE A 274 10.67 3.10 0.23
C ILE A 274 11.41 4.35 -0.22
N THR A 275 10.72 5.31 -0.86
CA THR A 275 11.34 6.51 -1.41
C THR A 275 11.85 7.42 -0.30
N MET A 276 11.07 7.61 0.76
CA MET A 276 11.43 8.42 1.91
C MET A 276 12.52 7.75 2.75
N THR A 277 12.47 6.44 2.93
CA THR A 277 13.54 5.68 3.60
C THR A 277 14.84 5.71 2.82
N CYS A 278 14.77 5.77 1.49
CA CYS A 278 15.94 5.92 0.63
C CYS A 278 16.48 7.37 0.54
N ASP A 279 15.84 8.36 1.14
CA ASP A 279 16.38 9.73 1.27
C ASP A 279 17.65 9.73 2.11
N GLU A 280 18.61 10.62 1.80
CA GLU A 280 19.90 10.73 2.50
C GLU A 280 19.79 11.16 3.98
N ARG A 281 18.64 11.70 4.37
CA ARG A 281 18.35 12.09 5.75
C ARG A 281 18.03 10.89 6.64
N TYR A 282 17.51 9.79 6.06
CA TYR A 282 17.25 8.57 6.82
C TYR A 282 18.56 7.83 7.13
N LYS A 283 18.71 7.40 8.38
CA LYS A 283 19.88 6.67 8.85
C LYS A 283 19.46 5.51 9.72
N MET A 284 20.05 4.36 9.47
CA MET A 284 19.97 3.24 10.41
C MET A 284 20.63 3.64 11.73
N PRO A 285 20.10 3.19 12.89
CA PRO A 285 20.73 3.41 14.18
C PRO A 285 22.05 2.61 14.30
N GLU A 286 22.94 3.07 15.19
CA GLU A 286 24.10 2.27 15.60
C GLU A 286 23.67 1.10 16.48
N ASP A 287 24.35 -0.04 16.35
CA ASP A 287 24.11 -1.22 17.17
C ASP A 287 25.42 -1.74 17.77
N THR A 288 25.35 -2.26 18.98
CA THR A 288 26.46 -2.96 19.64
C THR A 288 26.55 -4.43 19.25
N ALA A 289 25.48 -5.00 18.69
CA ALA A 289 25.47 -6.34 18.11
C ALA A 289 25.75 -6.26 16.61
N GLU A 290 26.75 -7.00 16.14
CA GLU A 290 27.17 -7.02 14.75
C GLU A 290 26.13 -7.77 13.91
N ASP A 291 25.76 -7.22 12.75
CA ASP A 291 24.85 -7.82 11.76
C ASP A 291 23.48 -8.27 12.30
N LYS A 292 22.90 -7.51 13.25
CA LYS A 292 21.62 -7.85 13.89
C LYS A 292 20.48 -6.85 13.60
N LEU A 293 20.71 -5.83 12.79
CA LEU A 293 19.65 -4.91 12.37
C LEU A 293 19.07 -5.30 11.03
N LEU A 294 17.74 -5.22 10.96
CA LEU A 294 16.92 -5.38 9.76
C LEU A 294 16.22 -4.04 9.48
N LEU A 295 15.83 -3.78 8.25
CA LEU A 295 15.05 -2.62 7.84
C LEU A 295 13.63 -3.04 7.46
N SER A 296 12.62 -2.36 8.02
CA SER A 296 11.20 -2.51 7.64
C SER A 296 10.76 -1.40 6.72
N VAL A 297 10.18 -1.77 5.57
CA VAL A 297 9.46 -0.86 4.68
C VAL A 297 8.17 -1.52 4.22
N HIS A 298 7.19 -0.71 3.78
CA HIS A 298 5.92 -1.18 3.22
C HIS A 298 5.83 -0.88 1.74
N TYR A 299 5.05 -1.66 1.00
CA TYR A 299 4.89 -1.48 -0.43
C TYR A 299 3.43 -1.51 -0.86
N TYR A 300 2.88 -0.34 -1.15
CA TYR A 300 1.52 -0.15 -1.65
C TYR A 300 1.51 0.76 -2.89
N THR A 301 2.55 0.66 -3.73
CA THR A 301 2.71 1.50 -4.93
C THR A 301 2.32 0.75 -6.20
N PRO A 302 1.52 1.34 -7.10
CA PRO A 302 0.85 2.64 -6.93
C PRO A 302 -0.37 2.55 -6.00
N TRP A 303 -0.60 3.57 -5.16
CA TRP A 303 -1.69 3.58 -4.18
C TRP A 303 -3.07 3.43 -4.82
N ASP A 304 -3.29 4.02 -6.00
CA ASP A 304 -4.57 3.93 -6.71
C ASP A 304 -4.92 2.48 -7.11
N TYR A 305 -3.91 1.64 -7.31
CA TYR A 305 -4.10 0.20 -7.53
C TYR A 305 -4.15 -0.57 -6.20
N CYS A 306 -3.22 -0.34 -5.30
CA CYS A 306 -3.09 -1.14 -4.07
C CYS A 306 -4.11 -0.77 -3.00
N GLY A 307 -4.41 0.53 -2.82
CA GLY A 307 -5.10 1.07 -1.64
C GLY A 307 -6.56 1.46 -1.84
N THR A 308 -7.09 1.44 -3.05
CA THR A 308 -8.45 1.91 -3.35
C THR A 308 -9.20 1.03 -4.32
N ASP A 309 -10.51 1.28 -4.47
CA ASP A 309 -11.34 0.67 -5.52
C ASP A 309 -11.12 1.28 -6.92
N GLY A 310 -10.24 2.30 -7.04
CA GLY A 310 -10.14 3.14 -8.21
C GLY A 310 -9.60 2.41 -9.45
N VAL A 311 -8.46 1.74 -9.35
CA VAL A 311 -7.79 1.06 -10.46
C VAL A 311 -7.79 -0.44 -10.21
N ASN A 312 -8.18 -1.24 -11.20
CA ASN A 312 -8.26 -2.70 -11.07
C ASN A 312 -7.20 -3.47 -11.86
N ASN A 313 -6.45 -2.80 -12.75
CA ASN A 313 -5.38 -3.42 -13.54
C ASN A 313 -4.02 -2.89 -13.14
N TRP A 314 -3.06 -3.79 -13.18
CA TRP A 314 -1.63 -3.58 -13.05
C TRP A 314 -0.91 -4.48 -14.05
N GLY A 315 0.26 -4.09 -14.52
CA GLY A 315 1.06 -4.90 -15.44
C GLY A 315 1.39 -4.20 -16.76
N SER A 316 1.24 -2.88 -16.79
CA SER A 316 1.80 -2.07 -17.88
C SER A 316 3.34 -1.99 -17.76
N PRO A 317 4.08 -1.62 -18.83
CA PRO A 317 5.52 -1.43 -18.74
C PRO A 317 5.95 -0.49 -17.62
N SER A 318 5.25 0.63 -17.41
CA SER A 318 5.57 1.59 -16.36
C SER A 318 5.32 1.03 -14.97
N ASP A 319 4.31 0.19 -14.77
CA ASP A 319 4.06 -0.47 -13.50
C ASP A 319 5.22 -1.39 -13.10
N TYR A 320 5.73 -2.17 -14.06
CA TYR A 320 6.91 -3.02 -13.85
C TYR A 320 8.17 -2.19 -13.59
N GLU A 321 8.39 -1.13 -14.39
CA GLU A 321 9.55 -0.25 -14.23
C GLU A 321 9.55 0.46 -12.87
N GLU A 322 8.39 0.94 -12.41
CA GLU A 322 8.25 1.58 -11.09
C GLU A 322 8.52 0.60 -9.96
N GLN A 323 7.89 -0.58 -9.98
CA GLN A 323 8.09 -1.59 -8.95
C GLN A 323 9.55 -2.06 -8.92
N ASN A 324 10.12 -2.46 -10.06
CA ASN A 324 11.51 -2.91 -10.16
C ASN A 324 12.49 -1.82 -9.70
N GLY A 325 12.28 -0.57 -10.13
CA GLY A 325 13.13 0.56 -9.77
C GLY A 325 13.09 0.92 -8.28
N LEU A 326 11.96 0.77 -7.60
CA LEU A 326 11.85 0.98 -6.16
C LEU A 326 12.59 -0.10 -5.36
N PHE A 327 12.49 -1.36 -5.78
CA PHE A 327 13.21 -2.46 -5.14
C PHE A 327 14.72 -2.38 -5.40
N GLU A 328 15.14 -2.00 -6.61
CA GLU A 328 16.53 -1.71 -6.91
C GLU A 328 17.07 -0.58 -6.03
N LYS A 329 16.32 0.52 -5.88
CA LYS A 329 16.71 1.63 -5.01
C LYS A 329 16.86 1.23 -3.54
N LEU A 330 16.02 0.28 -3.09
CA LEU A 330 16.03 -0.24 -1.72
C LEU A 330 17.23 -1.16 -1.46
N SER A 331 17.79 -1.82 -2.49
CA SER A 331 18.91 -2.77 -2.35
C SER A 331 20.16 -2.16 -1.74
N LYS A 332 20.30 -0.81 -1.75
CA LYS A 332 21.41 -0.12 -1.08
C LYS A 332 21.58 -0.49 0.40
N PHE A 333 20.49 -0.90 1.08
CA PHE A 333 20.54 -1.31 2.48
C PHE A 333 21.10 -2.74 2.62
N SER A 334 20.74 -3.65 1.72
CA SER A 334 21.36 -4.99 1.68
C SER A 334 22.84 -4.90 1.34
N GLU A 335 23.25 -3.99 0.45
CA GLU A 335 24.66 -3.72 0.13
C GLU A 335 25.46 -3.20 1.34
N GLN A 336 24.76 -2.58 2.31
CA GLN A 336 25.33 -2.13 3.58
C GLN A 336 25.31 -3.21 4.67
N GLY A 337 24.75 -4.41 4.38
CA GLY A 337 24.67 -5.53 5.31
C GLY A 337 23.38 -5.59 6.12
N TYR A 338 22.38 -4.76 5.84
CA TYR A 338 21.08 -4.83 6.51
C TYR A 338 20.13 -5.75 5.76
N GLY A 339 19.55 -6.74 6.42
CA GLY A 339 18.43 -7.51 5.87
C GLY A 339 17.19 -6.62 5.72
N VAL A 340 16.44 -6.78 4.62
CA VAL A 340 15.25 -5.96 4.35
C VAL A 340 14.00 -6.80 4.43
N VAL A 341 13.01 -6.29 5.15
CA VAL A 341 11.67 -6.87 5.26
C VAL A 341 10.66 -5.91 4.62
N ILE A 342 9.93 -6.38 3.63
CA ILE A 342 8.75 -5.69 3.14
C ILE A 342 7.61 -6.03 4.11
N GLY A 343 7.52 -5.27 5.21
CA GLY A 343 6.67 -5.57 6.38
C GLY A 343 5.19 -5.60 6.07
N GLU A 344 4.78 -4.88 5.02
CA GLU A 344 3.43 -4.93 4.48
C GLU A 344 3.45 -4.72 2.96
N TYR A 345 2.66 -5.51 2.27
CA TYR A 345 2.27 -5.30 0.89
C TYR A 345 0.92 -5.99 0.65
N ALA A 346 0.04 -5.37 -0.08
CA ALA A 346 -1.22 -5.98 -0.50
C ALA A 346 -1.88 -5.18 -1.63
N VAL A 347 -2.85 -5.80 -2.26
CA VAL A 347 -3.81 -5.15 -3.18
C VAL A 347 -5.18 -5.26 -2.54
N MET A 348 -5.81 -4.13 -2.19
CA MET A 348 -7.15 -4.14 -1.59
C MET A 348 -8.18 -4.78 -2.52
N LEU A 349 -9.16 -5.44 -1.93
CA LEU A 349 -10.27 -6.03 -2.69
C LEU A 349 -11.09 -4.92 -3.35
N SER A 350 -11.50 -5.15 -4.59
CA SER A 350 -12.48 -4.30 -5.28
C SER A 350 -13.86 -4.96 -5.20
N ASN A 351 -14.83 -4.26 -4.61
CA ASN A 351 -16.17 -4.81 -4.38
C ASN A 351 -16.16 -6.21 -3.72
N GLY A 352 -15.25 -6.44 -2.77
CA GLY A 352 -15.09 -7.70 -2.06
C GLY A 352 -14.46 -8.83 -2.88
N ARG A 353 -13.86 -8.53 -4.05
CA ARG A 353 -13.18 -9.49 -4.92
C ARG A 353 -11.72 -9.12 -5.11
N ILE A 354 -10.88 -10.13 -5.29
CA ILE A 354 -9.48 -9.94 -5.67
C ILE A 354 -9.45 -9.32 -7.07
N LYS A 355 -8.62 -8.30 -7.26
CA LYS A 355 -8.45 -7.62 -8.57
C LYS A 355 -7.79 -8.56 -9.56
N GLU A 356 -8.17 -8.48 -10.85
CA GLU A 356 -7.72 -9.41 -11.90
C GLU A 356 -6.19 -9.53 -12.01
N SER A 357 -5.47 -8.42 -11.85
CA SER A 357 -4.00 -8.39 -11.98
C SER A 357 -3.26 -8.51 -10.64
N ALA A 358 -3.96 -8.83 -9.54
CA ALA A 358 -3.31 -8.95 -8.23
C ALA A 358 -2.23 -10.04 -8.21
N GLN A 359 -2.48 -11.17 -8.86
CA GLN A 359 -1.49 -12.24 -9.00
C GLN A 359 -0.24 -11.77 -9.75
N THR A 360 -0.42 -11.03 -10.85
CA THR A 360 0.70 -10.46 -11.63
C THR A 360 1.52 -9.48 -10.81
N PHE A 361 0.85 -8.62 -10.04
CA PHE A 361 1.52 -7.69 -9.11
C PHE A 361 2.35 -8.41 -8.06
N TYR A 362 1.78 -9.44 -7.42
CA TYR A 362 2.47 -10.22 -6.40
C TYR A 362 3.62 -11.03 -6.98
N ASP A 363 3.44 -11.65 -8.14
CA ASP A 363 4.46 -12.44 -8.81
C ASP A 363 5.73 -11.59 -9.09
N ASN A 364 5.56 -10.39 -9.66
CA ASN A 364 6.67 -9.49 -9.91
C ASN A 364 7.30 -8.96 -8.59
N LEU A 365 6.48 -8.69 -7.55
CA LEU A 365 6.98 -8.28 -6.24
C LEU A 365 7.83 -9.36 -5.60
N LEU A 366 7.37 -10.61 -5.63
CA LEU A 366 8.09 -11.74 -5.05
C LEU A 366 9.39 -12.04 -5.81
N ASP A 367 9.39 -11.91 -7.15
CA ASP A 367 10.62 -12.02 -7.94
C ASP A 367 11.64 -10.92 -7.59
N ASN A 368 11.19 -9.68 -7.33
CA ASN A 368 12.06 -8.64 -6.81
C ASN A 368 12.60 -8.97 -5.41
N CYS A 369 11.77 -9.53 -4.53
CA CYS A 369 12.24 -9.99 -3.22
C CYS A 369 13.30 -11.08 -3.35
N ASP A 370 13.14 -12.03 -4.26
CA ASP A 370 14.11 -13.08 -4.51
C ASP A 370 15.41 -12.54 -5.13
N LEU A 371 15.32 -11.53 -6.01
CA LEU A 371 16.50 -10.89 -6.61
C LEU A 371 17.37 -10.17 -5.58
N TYR A 372 16.76 -9.50 -4.61
CA TYR A 372 17.47 -8.64 -3.65
C TYR A 372 17.58 -9.24 -2.24
N ASP A 373 17.16 -10.49 -2.02
CA ASP A 373 17.09 -11.16 -0.71
C ASP A 373 16.23 -10.41 0.32
N PHE A 374 15.03 -9.97 -0.07
CA PHE A 374 14.07 -9.35 0.84
C PHE A 374 13.04 -10.34 1.34
N CYS A 375 12.60 -10.20 2.59
CA CYS A 375 11.50 -10.99 3.16
C CYS A 375 10.17 -10.26 2.91
N PRO A 376 9.27 -10.77 2.05
CA PRO A 376 7.94 -10.21 1.85
C PRO A 376 6.97 -10.67 2.93
N VAL A 377 6.20 -9.75 3.54
CA VAL A 377 5.18 -10.05 4.54
C VAL A 377 3.83 -9.50 4.07
N LEU A 378 2.98 -10.39 3.55
CA LEU A 378 1.66 -10.04 3.01
C LEU A 378 0.78 -9.39 4.09
N TRP A 379 0.23 -8.20 3.82
CA TRP A 379 -0.82 -7.65 4.67
C TRP A 379 -2.11 -8.41 4.45
N ASP A 380 -2.57 -9.11 5.47
CA ASP A 380 -3.81 -9.87 5.41
C ASP A 380 -4.68 -9.67 6.65
N CYS A 381 -5.94 -9.32 6.40
CA CYS A 381 -7.01 -9.29 7.39
C CYS A 381 -8.15 -10.24 6.97
N SER A 382 -7.80 -11.47 6.65
CA SER A 382 -8.68 -12.51 6.08
C SER A 382 -9.18 -12.20 4.66
N ASN A 383 -8.48 -11.36 3.90
CA ASN A 383 -8.82 -11.07 2.51
C ASN A 383 -8.30 -12.15 1.56
N PHE A 384 -7.03 -12.52 1.71
CA PHE A 384 -6.35 -13.49 0.85
C PHE A 384 -6.28 -14.87 1.50
N TYR A 385 -5.94 -14.94 2.78
CA TYR A 385 -5.97 -16.16 3.57
C TYR A 385 -7.14 -16.11 4.56
N LYS A 386 -8.14 -16.98 4.36
CA LYS A 386 -9.36 -17.06 5.17
C LYS A 386 -9.08 -17.79 6.47
N ARG A 387 -8.76 -17.07 7.54
CA ARG A 387 -8.41 -17.62 8.86
C ARG A 387 -9.51 -18.47 9.50
N SER A 388 -10.78 -18.26 9.10
CA SER A 388 -11.92 -19.05 9.60
C SER A 388 -12.10 -20.39 8.91
N SER A 389 -11.49 -20.60 7.75
CA SER A 389 -11.60 -21.84 6.95
C SER A 389 -10.25 -22.42 6.55
N ASP A 390 -9.15 -21.79 6.94
CA ASP A 390 -7.77 -22.22 6.68
C ASP A 390 -7.48 -22.43 5.18
N THR A 391 -7.96 -21.50 4.34
CA THR A 391 -7.82 -21.60 2.88
C THR A 391 -7.50 -20.25 2.25
N PHE A 392 -6.74 -20.27 1.15
CA PHE A 392 -6.64 -19.08 0.30
C PHE A 392 -7.98 -18.75 -0.37
N ALA A 393 -8.23 -17.46 -0.60
CA ALA A 393 -9.38 -16.98 -1.32
C ALA A 393 -9.25 -17.15 -2.84
N ASP A 394 -8.03 -17.36 -3.34
CA ASP A 394 -7.69 -17.51 -4.75
C ASP A 394 -6.63 -18.61 -4.92
N GLU A 395 -6.90 -19.57 -5.82
CA GLU A 395 -6.02 -20.72 -6.05
C GLU A 395 -4.70 -20.30 -6.73
N GLY A 396 -4.72 -19.28 -7.61
CA GLY A 396 -3.51 -18.81 -8.29
C GLY A 396 -2.54 -18.12 -7.34
N ILE A 397 -3.06 -17.37 -6.37
CA ILE A 397 -2.25 -16.77 -5.29
C ILE A 397 -1.68 -17.86 -4.38
N ALA A 398 -2.47 -18.89 -4.05
CA ALA A 398 -1.98 -20.03 -3.28
C ALA A 398 -0.83 -20.75 -3.99
N GLU A 399 -1.01 -21.03 -5.28
CA GLU A 399 0.01 -21.70 -6.11
C GLU A 399 1.31 -20.87 -6.21
N MET A 400 1.21 -19.56 -6.32
CA MET A 400 2.37 -18.66 -6.37
C MET A 400 3.20 -18.74 -5.08
N PHE A 401 2.57 -18.73 -3.89
CA PHE A 401 3.27 -18.89 -2.63
C PHE A 401 3.86 -20.30 -2.46
N ASP A 402 3.15 -21.32 -2.92
CA ASP A 402 3.63 -22.71 -2.89
C ASP A 402 4.85 -22.91 -3.80
N GLN A 403 4.83 -22.32 -5.01
CA GLN A 403 5.97 -22.37 -5.94
C GLN A 403 7.20 -21.69 -5.35
N ARG A 404 7.05 -20.52 -4.70
CA ARG A 404 8.17 -19.84 -4.04
C ARG A 404 8.71 -20.65 -2.88
N ARG A 405 7.86 -21.30 -2.09
CA ARG A 405 8.26 -22.25 -1.04
C ARG A 405 9.05 -23.40 -1.63
N TYR A 406 8.57 -24.00 -2.73
CA TYR A 406 9.23 -25.10 -3.43
C TYR A 406 10.62 -24.71 -3.95
N ALA A 407 10.78 -23.49 -4.45
CA ALA A 407 12.08 -22.98 -4.88
C ALA A 407 13.04 -22.78 -3.70
N ASN A 408 12.54 -22.41 -2.52
CA ASN A 408 13.34 -22.32 -1.29
C ASN A 408 13.70 -23.69 -0.70
N GLU A 409 12.88 -24.72 -0.93
CA GLU A 409 13.13 -26.11 -0.51
C GLU A 409 13.93 -26.92 -1.56
N ALA A 410 14.02 -26.44 -2.80
CA ALA A 410 14.87 -27.03 -3.83
C ALA A 410 16.35 -26.77 -3.51
N ASP A 411 17.24 -27.68 -3.91
CA ASP A 411 18.70 -27.56 -3.77
C ASP A 411 19.30 -26.39 -4.62
N LEU A 412 18.57 -25.26 -4.75
CA LEU A 412 19.03 -24.08 -5.45
C LEU A 412 19.92 -23.23 -4.54
N THR A 413 21.06 -22.82 -5.06
CA THR A 413 21.89 -21.82 -4.40
C THR A 413 21.23 -20.45 -4.46
N THR A 414 21.58 -19.57 -3.52
CA THR A 414 21.12 -18.17 -3.52
C THR A 414 21.37 -17.48 -4.87
N GLU A 415 22.52 -17.73 -5.49
CA GLU A 415 22.87 -17.14 -6.79
C GLU A 415 21.97 -17.65 -7.92
N GLU A 416 21.56 -18.92 -7.86
CA GLU A 416 20.61 -19.47 -8.83
C GLU A 416 19.23 -18.88 -8.66
N VAL A 417 18.74 -18.70 -7.42
CA VAL A 417 17.47 -18.03 -7.13
C VAL A 417 17.48 -16.59 -7.69
N LYS A 418 18.52 -15.81 -7.39
CA LYS A 418 18.67 -14.45 -7.91
C LYS A 418 18.74 -14.38 -9.44
N SER A 419 19.49 -15.30 -10.06
CA SER A 419 19.61 -15.37 -11.52
C SER A 419 18.29 -15.70 -12.19
N ASN A 420 17.52 -16.61 -11.61
CA ASN A 420 16.19 -16.98 -12.09
C ASN A 420 15.21 -15.81 -11.97
N ALA A 421 15.17 -15.17 -10.81
CA ALA A 421 14.33 -14.00 -10.55
C ALA A 421 14.65 -12.85 -11.53
N LYS A 422 15.92 -12.53 -11.71
CA LYS A 422 16.36 -11.52 -12.68
C LYS A 422 15.88 -11.84 -14.10
N THR A 423 16.07 -13.09 -14.53
CA THR A 423 15.65 -13.52 -15.88
C THR A 423 14.15 -13.40 -16.06
N LYS A 424 13.37 -13.72 -15.02
CA LYS A 424 11.90 -13.64 -15.05
C LYS A 424 11.45 -12.18 -15.07
N LEU A 425 12.01 -11.30 -14.25
CA LEU A 425 11.72 -9.87 -14.22
C LEU A 425 12.00 -9.20 -15.58
N GLU A 426 13.13 -9.52 -16.22
CA GLU A 426 13.48 -9.01 -17.55
C GLU A 426 12.48 -9.52 -18.62
N ALA A 427 12.08 -10.78 -18.54
CA ALA A 427 11.15 -11.37 -19.50
C ALA A 427 9.72 -10.83 -19.33
N THR A 428 9.23 -10.63 -18.10
CA THR A 428 7.89 -10.08 -17.83
C THR A 428 7.79 -8.62 -18.26
N LEU A 429 8.82 -7.81 -17.98
CA LEU A 429 8.90 -6.42 -18.44
C LEU A 429 8.91 -6.35 -19.97
N GLU A 430 9.67 -7.22 -20.66
CA GLU A 430 9.69 -7.23 -22.12
C GLU A 430 8.33 -7.66 -22.69
N ALA A 431 7.71 -8.68 -22.11
CA ALA A 431 6.38 -9.16 -22.52
C ALA A 431 5.27 -8.12 -22.28
N SER A 432 5.41 -7.28 -21.24
CA SER A 432 4.43 -6.23 -20.95
C SER A 432 4.31 -5.19 -22.05
N LYS A 433 5.36 -4.97 -22.85
CA LYS A 433 5.37 -4.02 -23.98
C LYS A 433 4.41 -4.42 -25.10
N ASP A 434 4.13 -5.71 -25.23
CA ASP A 434 3.17 -6.25 -26.20
C ASP A 434 1.79 -6.51 -25.54
N SER A 435 1.64 -6.22 -24.24
CA SER A 435 0.42 -6.45 -23.50
C SER A 435 -0.68 -5.47 -23.91
N ALA A 436 -1.93 -5.97 -23.90
CA ALA A 436 -3.12 -5.12 -24.04
C ALA A 436 -3.40 -4.27 -22.76
N ILE A 437 -2.73 -4.56 -21.65
CA ILE A 437 -2.63 -3.67 -20.49
C ILE A 437 -1.61 -2.60 -20.89
N SER A 438 -2.01 -1.71 -21.76
CA SER A 438 -1.30 -0.46 -21.95
C SER A 438 -1.50 0.36 -20.67
N ASP A 439 -0.55 1.23 -20.36
CA ASP A 439 -0.67 2.29 -19.33
C ASP A 439 -1.91 3.18 -19.53
N GLY A 440 -2.79 2.81 -20.48
CA GLY A 440 -3.82 3.67 -21.01
C GLY A 440 -3.23 4.95 -21.59
N GLU A 441 -1.91 5.05 -21.51
CA GLU A 441 -1.09 5.95 -22.24
C GLU A 441 -0.78 5.32 -23.60
N ILE A 442 -1.28 5.99 -24.56
CA ILE A 442 -0.40 6.24 -25.69
C ILE A 442 0.63 7.19 -25.09
N ALA A 443 1.82 6.72 -24.69
CA ALA A 443 2.95 7.61 -24.47
C ALA A 443 2.91 8.58 -25.66
N PRO A 444 2.90 9.90 -25.45
CA PRO A 444 2.72 10.80 -26.54
C PRO A 444 3.84 10.48 -27.52
N ASP A 445 3.49 9.76 -28.56
CA ASP A 445 4.34 9.62 -29.74
C ASP A 445 4.51 11.06 -30.22
N ASP A 446 5.64 11.68 -29.87
CA ASP A 446 5.92 13.07 -30.22
C ASP A 446 5.86 13.29 -31.76
N SER A 447 5.78 12.22 -32.54
CA SER A 447 5.56 12.23 -33.98
C SER A 447 4.10 12.29 -34.41
N LYS A 448 3.13 12.19 -33.45
CA LYS A 448 1.68 12.16 -33.75
C LYS A 448 0.91 13.15 -32.92
N ALA A 449 -0.17 13.65 -33.47
CA ALA A 449 -1.19 14.39 -32.75
C ALA A 449 -2.40 13.47 -32.54
N ILE A 450 -2.72 13.17 -31.29
CA ILE A 450 -3.84 12.30 -30.93
C ILE A 450 -4.90 13.13 -30.21
N ALA A 451 -6.15 13.03 -30.66
CA ALA A 451 -7.29 13.62 -29.97
C ALA A 451 -7.96 12.62 -29.03
N TRP A 452 -8.32 13.07 -27.82
CA TRP A 452 -9.03 12.31 -26.80
C TRP A 452 -9.91 13.20 -25.93
N ILE A 453 -10.73 12.58 -25.07
CA ILE A 453 -11.54 13.30 -24.10
C ILE A 453 -10.91 13.13 -22.71
N MET A 454 -10.69 14.23 -22.01
CA MET A 454 -10.41 14.29 -20.58
C MET A 454 -11.73 14.45 -19.83
N PHE A 455 -11.98 13.62 -18.82
CA PHE A 455 -13.27 13.65 -18.11
C PHE A 455 -13.13 13.33 -16.62
N GLN A 456 -13.93 14.04 -15.81
CA GLN A 456 -14.11 13.73 -14.40
C GLN A 456 -15.56 13.98 -13.99
N SER A 457 -16.19 12.98 -13.36
CA SER A 457 -17.54 13.12 -12.80
C SER A 457 -17.58 14.04 -11.58
N GLY A 458 -18.76 14.52 -11.23
CA GLY A 458 -18.96 15.41 -10.08
C GLY A 458 -18.71 14.76 -8.73
N ASP A 459 -18.75 13.44 -8.64
CA ASP A 459 -18.51 12.64 -7.44
C ASP A 459 -17.07 12.09 -7.30
N TRP A 460 -16.21 12.36 -8.28
CA TRP A 460 -14.81 11.91 -8.37
C TRP A 460 -14.60 10.40 -8.57
N ASN A 461 -15.65 9.60 -8.59
CA ASN A 461 -15.54 8.14 -8.70
C ASN A 461 -15.21 7.67 -10.12
N ILE A 462 -15.47 8.51 -11.14
CA ILE A 462 -15.19 8.20 -12.53
C ILE A 462 -14.38 9.32 -13.15
N ALA A 463 -13.15 8.99 -13.55
CA ALA A 463 -12.21 9.91 -14.17
C ALA A 463 -11.44 9.24 -15.31
N TYR A 464 -11.11 10.01 -16.34
CA TYR A 464 -10.28 9.57 -17.47
C TYR A 464 -9.35 10.68 -17.93
N SER A 465 -8.04 10.41 -17.90
CA SER A 465 -6.97 11.32 -18.39
C SER A 465 -7.10 12.76 -17.87
N VAL A 466 -7.36 12.93 -16.57
CA VAL A 466 -7.50 14.23 -15.92
C VAL A 466 -6.13 14.78 -15.57
N GLY A 467 -5.90 16.07 -15.86
CA GLY A 467 -4.64 16.75 -15.53
C GLY A 467 -4.31 17.84 -16.53
N ASP A 468 -3.17 18.49 -16.37
CA ASP A 468 -2.76 19.60 -17.23
C ASP A 468 -2.20 19.11 -18.57
N ASN A 469 -1.59 17.92 -18.54
CA ASN A 469 -1.07 17.32 -19.74
C ASN A 469 -1.49 15.88 -19.77
N TYR A 470 -1.92 15.14 -20.35
CA TYR A 470 -2.07 13.70 -20.36
C TYR A 470 -1.60 13.07 -19.05
N ASP A 471 -2.50 12.93 -18.09
CA ASP A 471 -2.21 12.24 -16.83
C ASP A 471 -2.91 10.88 -16.79
N PRO A 472 -2.16 9.78 -17.03
CA PRO A 472 -2.71 8.42 -17.06
C PRO A 472 -3.07 7.89 -15.65
N THR A 473 -2.60 8.52 -14.59
CA THR A 473 -2.74 7.99 -13.22
C THR A 473 -4.17 8.05 -12.68
N ASN A 474 -5.03 8.90 -13.27
CA ASN A 474 -6.43 9.09 -12.85
C ASN A 474 -7.42 8.37 -13.77
N LYS A 475 -7.23 7.09 -14.02
CA LYS A 475 -8.15 6.31 -14.85
C LYS A 475 -9.05 5.42 -14.02
N THR A 476 -10.33 5.58 -14.16
CA THR A 476 -11.28 4.58 -13.69
C THR A 476 -11.31 3.43 -14.68
N MET A 477 -11.08 2.24 -14.17
CA MET A 477 -11.06 1.05 -15.00
C MET A 477 -12.43 0.70 -15.59
N GLY A 478 -12.40 0.05 -16.73
CA GLY A 478 -13.62 -0.27 -17.50
C GLY A 478 -14.07 0.83 -18.44
N ILE A 479 -13.44 2.03 -18.41
CA ILE A 479 -13.69 3.06 -19.41
C ILE A 479 -13.08 2.63 -20.74
N LYS A 480 -13.91 2.61 -21.79
CA LYS A 480 -13.43 2.40 -23.16
C LYS A 480 -13.32 3.75 -23.84
N ALA A 481 -12.12 4.09 -24.28
CA ALA A 481 -11.84 5.31 -25.02
C ALA A 481 -11.67 5.01 -26.52
N THR A 482 -12.21 5.88 -27.37
CA THR A 482 -11.89 5.92 -28.80
C THR A 482 -11.16 7.22 -29.06
N ASN A 483 -9.84 7.13 -29.16
CA ASN A 483 -8.96 8.24 -29.52
C ASN A 483 -8.71 8.24 -31.03
N VAL A 484 -8.32 9.38 -31.62
CA VAL A 484 -8.10 9.49 -33.05
C VAL A 484 -6.83 10.28 -33.38
N GLU A 485 -6.04 9.79 -34.32
CA GLU A 485 -4.90 10.54 -34.86
C GLU A 485 -5.41 11.72 -35.72
N VAL A 486 -4.93 12.91 -35.38
CA VAL A 486 -5.22 14.16 -36.12
C VAL A 486 -4.08 14.42 -37.07
N THR A 487 -4.37 14.45 -38.37
CA THR A 487 -3.37 14.61 -39.44
C THR A 487 -3.42 15.97 -40.14
N GLY A 488 -4.19 16.90 -39.59
CA GLY A 488 -4.37 18.26 -40.10
C GLY A 488 -5.81 18.74 -40.03
N GLU A 489 -6.16 19.66 -40.94
CA GLU A 489 -7.54 20.15 -41.08
C GLU A 489 -8.51 19.00 -41.40
N GLY A 490 -9.63 18.92 -40.66
CA GLY A 490 -10.60 17.86 -40.86
C GLY A 490 -11.58 17.73 -39.70
N THR A 491 -12.56 16.82 -39.90
CA THR A 491 -13.56 16.51 -38.85
C THR A 491 -13.23 15.15 -38.24
N TYR A 492 -13.18 15.10 -36.91
CA TYR A 492 -12.79 13.95 -36.11
C TYR A 492 -13.84 13.64 -35.05
N THR A 493 -13.89 12.41 -34.58
CA THR A 493 -14.80 12.01 -33.50
C THR A 493 -14.04 11.19 -32.48
N VAL A 494 -14.15 11.56 -31.21
CA VAL A 494 -13.60 10.86 -30.04
C VAL A 494 -14.73 10.48 -29.10
N SER A 495 -14.54 9.41 -28.29
CA SER A 495 -15.59 8.99 -27.36
C SER A 495 -15.05 8.29 -26.13
N LEU A 496 -15.84 8.35 -25.07
CA LEU A 496 -15.69 7.55 -23.85
C LEU A 496 -16.97 6.74 -23.64
N ASP A 497 -16.81 5.50 -23.19
CA ASP A 497 -17.89 4.61 -22.77
C ASP A 497 -17.60 4.15 -21.35
N PHE A 498 -18.46 4.55 -20.41
CA PHE A 498 -18.34 4.27 -18.99
C PHE A 498 -19.15 3.03 -18.54
N THR A 499 -19.81 2.33 -19.46
CA THR A 499 -20.70 1.21 -19.11
C THR A 499 -19.99 0.05 -18.43
N GLY A 500 -18.67 -0.07 -18.62
CA GLY A 500 -17.82 -1.07 -17.95
C GLY A 500 -17.45 -0.76 -16.51
N CYS A 501 -17.59 0.49 -16.04
CA CYS A 501 -17.17 0.91 -14.70
C CYS A 501 -18.30 1.53 -13.86
N GLY A 502 -19.51 1.63 -14.42
CA GLY A 502 -20.67 2.24 -13.76
C GLY A 502 -21.13 3.53 -14.43
N THR A 503 -21.97 4.27 -13.75
CA THR A 503 -22.56 5.52 -14.26
C THR A 503 -21.84 6.72 -13.65
N ALA A 504 -21.21 7.57 -14.50
CA ALA A 504 -20.74 8.87 -14.04
C ALA A 504 -21.95 9.80 -13.75
N LEU A 505 -21.89 10.56 -12.68
CA LEU A 505 -22.95 11.52 -12.30
C LEU A 505 -22.40 12.94 -12.36
N GLY A 506 -22.97 13.75 -13.23
CA GLY A 506 -22.58 15.14 -13.42
C GLY A 506 -21.18 15.29 -14.03
N THR A 507 -20.74 16.54 -14.17
CA THR A 507 -19.41 16.88 -14.70
C THR A 507 -18.71 17.82 -13.75
N GLN A 508 -17.48 17.53 -13.42
CA GLN A 508 -16.58 18.44 -12.71
C GLN A 508 -15.48 18.95 -13.63
N PHE A 509 -15.02 18.09 -14.53
CA PHE A 509 -14.09 18.43 -15.59
C PHE A 509 -14.43 17.65 -16.86
N ALA A 510 -14.42 18.33 -18.01
CA ALA A 510 -14.50 17.73 -19.33
C ALA A 510 -13.79 18.61 -20.34
N ALA A 511 -12.86 18.04 -21.10
CA ALA A 511 -12.13 18.74 -22.14
C ALA A 511 -11.84 17.82 -23.33
N LEU A 512 -11.83 18.38 -24.52
CA LEU A 512 -11.17 17.78 -25.67
C LEU A 512 -9.70 18.21 -25.64
N ALA A 513 -8.79 17.25 -25.78
CA ALA A 513 -7.37 17.50 -25.87
C ALA A 513 -6.80 16.90 -27.16
N ILE A 514 -5.74 17.49 -27.71
CA ILE A 514 -4.99 16.97 -28.86
C ILE A 514 -3.51 17.01 -28.50
N SER A 515 -2.87 15.85 -28.28
CA SER A 515 -1.44 15.78 -28.01
C SER A 515 -0.64 16.38 -29.16
N ASN A 516 0.44 17.10 -28.85
CA ASN A 516 1.29 17.76 -29.86
C ASN A 516 0.56 18.70 -30.82
N GLY A 517 -0.72 19.04 -30.56
CA GLY A 517 -1.53 19.85 -31.46
C GLY A 517 -0.90 21.21 -31.74
N GLU A 518 -0.38 21.91 -30.73
CA GLU A 518 0.28 23.20 -30.91
C GLU A 518 1.65 23.11 -31.59
N THR A 519 2.34 21.98 -31.41
CA THR A 519 3.66 21.74 -32.02
C THR A 519 3.55 21.36 -33.48
N MET A 520 2.61 20.47 -33.81
CA MET A 520 2.44 19.95 -35.16
C MET A 520 1.55 20.84 -36.05
N PHE A 521 0.58 21.49 -35.42
CA PHE A 521 -0.43 22.31 -36.10
C PHE A 521 -0.58 23.66 -35.37
N PRO A 522 0.46 24.51 -35.41
CA PRO A 522 0.42 25.80 -34.71
C PRO A 522 -0.72 26.68 -35.26
N ASP A 523 -1.36 27.41 -34.33
CA ASP A 523 -2.45 28.36 -34.60
C ASP A 523 -3.78 27.74 -35.13
N TYR A 524 -3.86 26.40 -35.24
CA TYR A 524 -5.13 25.74 -35.52
C TYR A 524 -6.16 26.00 -34.40
N THR A 525 -7.43 25.95 -34.78
CA THR A 525 -8.56 26.11 -33.86
C THR A 525 -9.51 24.92 -33.92
N VAL A 526 -10.23 24.70 -32.86
CA VAL A 526 -11.25 23.64 -32.77
C VAL A 526 -12.64 24.26 -32.80
N SER A 527 -13.52 23.70 -33.59
CA SER A 527 -14.98 23.93 -33.54
C SER A 527 -15.66 22.64 -33.08
N ILE A 528 -16.51 22.71 -32.09
CA ILE A 528 -17.30 21.55 -31.61
C ILE A 528 -18.57 21.44 -32.49
N ASP A 529 -18.63 20.41 -33.33
CA ASP A 529 -19.75 20.21 -34.23
C ASP A 529 -20.92 19.49 -33.57
N LYS A 530 -20.62 18.57 -32.65
CA LYS A 530 -21.65 17.74 -32.03
C LYS A 530 -21.15 17.10 -30.75
N ILE A 531 -21.99 17.11 -29.72
CA ILE A 531 -21.78 16.30 -28.51
C ILE A 531 -22.95 15.33 -28.37
N LEU A 532 -22.66 14.08 -28.05
CA LEU A 532 -23.62 13.07 -27.65
C LEU A 532 -23.35 12.63 -26.23
N ILE A 533 -24.36 12.69 -25.38
CA ILE A 533 -24.36 12.10 -24.04
C ILE A 533 -25.41 11.01 -24.03
N ASN A 534 -25.03 9.77 -23.70
CA ASN A 534 -25.91 8.59 -23.75
C ASN A 534 -26.58 8.42 -25.14
N ASN A 535 -25.82 8.70 -26.20
CA ASN A 535 -26.26 8.69 -27.59
C ASN A 535 -27.34 9.74 -27.93
N ALA A 536 -27.66 10.68 -27.03
CA ALA A 536 -28.58 11.79 -27.29
C ALA A 536 -27.79 13.09 -27.55
N PRO A 537 -28.21 13.96 -28.50
CA PRO A 537 -27.58 15.24 -28.72
C PRO A 537 -27.61 16.11 -27.46
N TYR A 538 -26.48 16.75 -27.16
CA TYR A 538 -26.34 17.73 -26.10
C TYR A 538 -25.97 19.09 -26.69
N GLU A 539 -26.73 20.11 -26.32
CA GLU A 539 -26.50 21.49 -26.77
C GLU A 539 -25.62 22.23 -25.76
N LEU A 540 -24.48 22.76 -26.23
CA LEU A 540 -23.60 23.57 -25.40
C LEU A 540 -24.30 24.85 -24.93
N THR A 541 -24.06 25.25 -23.69
CA THR A 541 -24.65 26.46 -23.09
C THR A 541 -23.90 27.76 -23.44
N GLY A 542 -22.77 27.64 -24.14
CA GLY A 542 -21.92 28.77 -24.55
C GLY A 542 -21.00 28.37 -25.70
N LYS A 543 -20.04 29.23 -25.97
CA LYS A 543 -19.08 29.06 -27.08
C LYS A 543 -17.74 28.56 -26.57
N GLU A 544 -17.18 27.60 -27.28
CA GLU A 544 -15.84 27.06 -27.00
C GLU A 544 -14.72 28.02 -27.42
N TYR A 545 -13.54 27.75 -26.90
CA TYR A 545 -12.28 28.34 -27.33
C TYR A 545 -11.17 27.30 -27.32
N THR A 546 -10.19 27.49 -28.17
CA THR A 546 -8.98 26.67 -28.26
C THR A 546 -7.89 27.33 -27.42
N SER A 547 -7.20 26.56 -26.59
CA SER A 547 -6.09 27.02 -25.75
C SER A 547 -5.01 25.94 -25.64
N SER A 548 -3.94 26.27 -24.94
CA SER A 548 -2.89 25.34 -24.54
C SER A 548 -2.36 25.76 -23.17
N ASP A 549 -2.20 24.79 -22.28
CA ASP A 549 -1.67 25.04 -20.93
C ASP A 549 -0.14 24.88 -20.89
N ASP A 550 0.41 24.04 -21.78
CA ASP A 550 1.84 23.68 -21.83
C ASP A 550 2.56 24.19 -23.11
N GLY A 551 1.82 24.78 -24.04
CA GLY A 551 2.33 25.19 -25.35
C GLY A 551 2.62 24.04 -26.32
N LYS A 552 2.24 22.80 -25.98
CA LYS A 552 2.44 21.59 -26.76
C LYS A 552 1.11 20.92 -27.14
N CYS A 553 0.24 20.73 -26.17
CA CYS A 553 -1.10 20.16 -26.37
C CYS A 553 -2.14 21.23 -26.68
N THR A 554 -3.02 20.97 -27.66
CA THR A 554 -4.22 21.77 -27.88
C THR A 554 -5.31 21.33 -26.90
N ARG A 555 -6.05 22.27 -26.29
CA ARG A 555 -7.15 22.00 -25.37
C ARG A 555 -8.38 22.86 -25.67
N VAL A 556 -9.56 22.24 -25.53
CA VAL A 556 -10.85 22.90 -25.50
C VAL A 556 -11.59 22.47 -24.23
N ASN A 557 -11.72 23.36 -23.26
CA ASN A 557 -12.50 23.09 -22.06
C ASN A 557 -14.00 23.13 -22.40
N LEU A 558 -14.72 22.04 -22.16
CA LEU A 558 -16.18 21.99 -22.24
C LEU A 558 -16.79 22.29 -20.86
N TYR A 559 -16.18 21.75 -19.81
CA TYR A 559 -16.47 22.10 -18.43
C TYR A 559 -15.20 22.03 -17.59
N ASN A 560 -14.84 23.13 -16.96
CA ASN A 560 -13.73 23.17 -16.02
C ASN A 560 -14.08 24.15 -14.90
N GLN A 561 -14.50 23.63 -13.74
CA GLN A 561 -14.96 24.44 -12.62
C GLN A 561 -13.87 25.36 -12.02
N TRP A 562 -12.61 25.10 -12.32
CA TRP A 562 -11.47 25.89 -11.80
C TRP A 562 -11.04 27.01 -12.74
N VAL A 563 -11.55 27.04 -13.99
CA VAL A 563 -11.26 28.09 -14.98
C VAL A 563 -12.41 29.05 -15.03
N THR A 564 -12.17 30.29 -14.57
CA THR A 564 -13.19 31.33 -14.45
C THR A 564 -13.07 32.44 -15.52
N SER A 565 -12.03 32.41 -16.34
CA SER A 565 -11.79 33.37 -17.42
C SER A 565 -11.15 32.73 -18.64
N VAL A 566 -11.40 33.29 -19.80
CA VAL A 566 -10.73 32.86 -21.05
C VAL A 566 -9.25 33.27 -20.97
N PRO A 567 -8.29 32.36 -21.27
CA PRO A 567 -6.87 32.69 -21.28
C PRO A 567 -6.48 33.73 -22.33
N ASP A 568 -5.44 34.53 -22.06
CA ASP A 568 -4.97 35.59 -22.95
C ASP A 568 -4.58 35.09 -24.38
N LYS A 569 -4.13 33.83 -24.50
CA LYS A 569 -3.71 33.21 -25.77
C LYS A 569 -4.80 32.33 -26.38
N ALA A 570 -6.02 32.38 -25.85
CA ALA A 570 -7.12 31.62 -26.42
C ALA A 570 -7.46 32.08 -27.84
N ARG A 571 -7.93 31.14 -28.65
CA ARG A 571 -8.36 31.34 -30.03
C ARG A 571 -9.79 30.84 -30.20
N ALA A 572 -10.56 31.50 -31.03
CA ALA A 572 -11.86 31.02 -31.48
C ALA A 572 -11.81 30.82 -33.01
N ALA A 573 -12.52 29.81 -33.53
CA ALA A 573 -12.52 29.49 -34.95
C ALA A 573 -13.03 30.66 -35.84
N ASP A 574 -13.92 31.50 -35.31
CA ASP A 574 -14.41 32.71 -35.98
C ASP A 574 -13.65 33.99 -35.62
N GLY A 575 -12.60 33.88 -34.83
CA GLY A 575 -11.77 34.99 -34.36
C GLY A 575 -12.38 35.85 -33.25
N ASP A 576 -13.61 35.55 -32.78
CA ASP A 576 -14.31 36.33 -31.75
C ASP A 576 -14.41 35.53 -30.45
N LEU A 577 -13.77 35.98 -29.39
CA LEU A 577 -13.81 35.37 -28.06
C LEU A 577 -15.03 35.80 -27.21
N THR A 578 -15.91 36.60 -27.76
CA THR A 578 -17.11 37.05 -27.04
C THR A 578 -18.04 35.89 -26.76
N GLY A 579 -18.39 35.66 -25.49
CA GLY A 579 -19.24 34.54 -25.07
C GLY A 579 -18.53 33.20 -24.95
N CYS A 580 -17.21 33.15 -25.16
CA CYS A 580 -16.45 31.93 -24.89
C CYS A 580 -16.33 31.67 -23.38
N SER A 581 -16.42 30.41 -22.99
CA SER A 581 -16.32 29.98 -21.59
C SER A 581 -15.75 28.56 -21.49
N ALA A 582 -15.10 28.26 -20.35
CA ALA A 582 -14.68 26.93 -19.97
C ALA A 582 -15.79 26.12 -19.27
N GLN A 583 -17.03 26.62 -19.23
CA GLN A 583 -18.14 25.99 -18.49
C GLN A 583 -19.39 25.93 -19.37
N ILE A 584 -19.24 25.32 -20.54
CA ILE A 584 -20.30 25.26 -21.58
C ILE A 584 -21.03 23.90 -21.64
N MET A 585 -20.58 22.92 -20.83
CA MET A 585 -21.22 21.61 -20.66
C MET A 585 -21.46 21.30 -19.17
N PRO A 586 -22.23 22.13 -18.43
CA PRO A 586 -22.51 21.87 -17.02
C PRO A 586 -23.53 20.74 -16.90
N LEU A 587 -23.13 19.61 -16.28
CA LEU A 587 -24.02 18.50 -15.91
C LEU A 587 -24.08 18.43 -14.39
N THR A 588 -25.30 18.38 -13.87
CA THR A 588 -25.54 18.28 -12.44
C THR A 588 -25.35 16.85 -11.93
N SER A 589 -25.20 16.68 -10.63
CA SER A 589 -25.04 15.36 -9.99
C SER A 589 -26.24 14.42 -10.20
N ASN A 590 -27.35 14.88 -10.79
CA ASN A 590 -28.49 14.04 -11.14
C ASN A 590 -28.47 13.59 -12.60
N GLU A 591 -27.53 14.08 -13.41
CA GLU A 591 -27.43 13.74 -14.81
C GLU A 591 -26.38 12.65 -15.01
N ALA A 592 -26.87 11.49 -15.43
CA ALA A 592 -26.03 10.31 -15.66
C ALA A 592 -25.31 10.38 -17.00
N VAL A 593 -24.02 10.04 -17.01
CA VAL A 593 -23.20 9.90 -18.23
C VAL A 593 -22.72 8.47 -18.34
N ASN A 594 -23.29 7.71 -19.28
CA ASN A 594 -22.82 6.35 -19.59
C ASN A 594 -21.91 6.35 -20.82
N THR A 595 -22.16 7.26 -21.77
CA THR A 595 -21.32 7.47 -22.95
C THR A 595 -21.20 8.95 -23.24
N LEU A 596 -20.00 9.40 -23.64
CA LEU A 596 -19.73 10.75 -24.10
C LEU A 596 -19.01 10.66 -25.46
N SER A 597 -19.52 11.37 -26.48
CA SER A 597 -18.88 11.46 -27.78
C SER A 597 -18.82 12.91 -28.23
N ILE A 598 -17.68 13.33 -28.79
CA ILE A 598 -17.42 14.66 -29.30
C ILE A 598 -16.99 14.54 -30.75
N THR A 599 -17.76 15.16 -31.64
CA THR A 599 -17.33 15.39 -33.03
C THR A 599 -16.90 16.85 -33.13
N PHE A 600 -15.73 17.08 -33.67
CA PHE A 600 -15.13 18.39 -33.81
C PHE A 600 -14.45 18.58 -35.16
N THR A 601 -14.40 19.81 -35.63
CA THR A 601 -13.58 20.21 -36.76
C THR A 601 -12.33 20.92 -36.30
N TYR A 602 -11.17 20.43 -36.74
CA TYR A 602 -9.87 21.05 -36.52
C TYR A 602 -9.57 21.95 -37.72
N ASN A 603 -9.60 23.28 -37.50
CA ASN A 603 -9.55 24.26 -38.56
C ASN A 603 -8.13 24.80 -38.72
N ALA A 604 -7.62 24.83 -39.95
CA ALA A 604 -6.39 25.56 -40.27
C ALA A 604 -6.54 27.06 -40.03
N PRO A 605 -5.43 27.81 -39.74
CA PRO A 605 -5.42 29.24 -39.54
C PRO A 605 -6.00 30.06 -40.68
#